data_e6387d561575f740c7a4c0635dc54dca
#
_entry.id   e6387d561575f740c7a4c0635dc54dca
#
_cell.length_a   1.000
_cell.length_b   1.000
_cell.length_c   1.000
_cell.angle_alpha   90.00
_cell.angle_beta   90.00
_cell.angle_gamma   90.00
#
_symmetry.space_group_name_H-M   'P 1'
#
loop_
_entity.id
_entity.type
_entity.pdbx_description
1 polymer ?
#
loop_
_entity_poly.entity_id
_entity_poly.type
_entity_poly.pdbx_seq_one_letter_code
_entity_poly.pdbx_strand_id
1 'polypeptide(L)'
;DGAMSYTAFAVNNKGKLRALAVAMDTRHPLLPDVPTFKELGVDWIDGAYRGIGMPKSSTPEQRKRMSDLWAALNNDPEMKELAAKSGFELVNIGVDQMDGFMKERVKIYTEGAKRMGLAK
;
A
#
# COMPACT_ATOMS: atom_id res chain seq x y z
N ASP A 1 13.47 -5.05 -20.71
CA ASP A 1 13.08 -5.84 -19.55
C ASP A 1 12.02 -5.07 -18.73
N GLY A 2 11.16 -5.77 -18.01
CA GLY A 2 10.11 -5.21 -17.17
C GLY A 2 10.17 -5.76 -15.75
N ALA A 3 9.66 -5.00 -14.78
CA ALA A 3 9.57 -5.43 -13.39
C ALA A 3 8.34 -4.83 -12.70
N MET A 4 7.84 -5.52 -11.69
CA MET A 4 6.90 -4.97 -10.72
C MET A 4 7.71 -4.28 -9.61
N SER A 5 7.38 -3.04 -9.31
CA SER A 5 8.08 -2.26 -8.30
C SER A 5 7.17 -1.25 -7.62
N TYR A 6 7.71 -0.53 -6.63
CA TYR A 6 6.96 0.51 -5.92
C TYR A 6 6.76 1.75 -6.79
N THR A 7 5.64 2.40 -6.65
CA THR A 7 5.30 3.66 -7.33
C THR A 7 6.38 4.73 -7.09
N ALA A 8 6.86 4.84 -5.85
CA ALA A 8 7.95 5.74 -5.49
C ALA A 8 9.23 5.51 -6.33
N PHE A 9 9.53 4.26 -6.70
CA PHE A 9 10.68 3.97 -7.54
C PHE A 9 10.51 4.54 -8.95
N ALA A 10 9.32 4.41 -9.53
CA ALA A 10 9.02 5.00 -10.84
C ALA A 10 9.03 6.54 -10.79
N VAL A 11 8.46 7.14 -9.73
CA VAL A 11 8.45 8.60 -9.53
C VAL A 11 9.87 9.15 -9.44
N ASN A 12 10.73 8.51 -8.64
CA ASN A 12 12.10 9.00 -8.40
C ASN A 12 13.08 8.68 -9.55
N ASN A 13 12.69 7.87 -10.52
CA ASN A 13 13.51 7.52 -11.69
C ASN A 13 12.85 7.91 -13.01
N LYS A 14 12.08 8.99 -13.03
CA LYS A 14 11.51 9.56 -14.25
C LYS A 14 12.63 9.81 -15.29
N GLY A 15 12.37 9.41 -16.53
CA GLY A 15 13.34 9.51 -17.62
C GLY A 15 14.27 8.29 -17.78
N LYS A 16 14.42 7.44 -16.78
CA LYS A 16 15.14 6.16 -16.87
C LYS A 16 14.19 4.96 -16.96
N LEU A 17 12.98 5.10 -16.44
CA LEU A 17 11.95 4.07 -16.41
C LEU A 17 10.66 4.61 -17.03
N ARG A 18 9.92 3.72 -17.66
CA ARG A 18 8.56 3.97 -18.12
C ARG A 18 7.60 3.12 -17.28
N ALA A 19 6.80 3.79 -16.44
CA ALA A 19 5.69 3.11 -15.78
C ALA A 19 4.62 2.77 -16.84
N LEU A 20 4.11 1.54 -16.80
CA LEU A 20 3.12 1.03 -17.76
C LEU A 20 1.70 1.03 -17.17
N ALA A 21 1.58 0.71 -15.89
CA ALA A 21 0.34 0.75 -15.13
C ALA A 21 0.63 0.86 -13.63
N VAL A 22 -0.35 1.30 -12.86
CA VAL A 22 -0.32 1.31 -11.39
C VAL A 22 -1.43 0.44 -10.82
N ALA A 23 -1.13 -0.31 -9.75
CA ALA A 23 -2.09 -1.17 -9.05
C ALA A 23 -2.85 -0.39 -7.97
N MET A 24 -3.44 0.74 -8.35
CA MET A 24 -4.18 1.67 -7.50
C MET A 24 -5.62 1.81 -8.00
N ASP A 25 -6.52 2.26 -7.15
CA ASP A 25 -7.91 2.53 -7.55
C ASP A 25 -8.04 3.74 -8.51
N THR A 26 -7.18 4.72 -8.31
CA THR A 26 -7.04 5.90 -9.18
C THR A 26 -5.59 6.07 -9.63
N ARG A 27 -5.37 6.86 -10.68
CA ARG A 27 -4.01 7.17 -11.16
C ARG A 27 -3.21 7.88 -10.08
N HIS A 28 -1.92 7.57 -10.00
CA HIS A 28 -1.03 8.23 -9.05
C HIS A 28 -0.84 9.72 -9.40
N PRO A 29 -0.98 10.66 -8.45
CA PRO A 29 -0.90 12.10 -8.73
C PRO A 29 0.39 12.55 -9.43
N LEU A 30 1.52 11.91 -9.11
CA LEU A 30 2.81 12.20 -9.74
C LEU A 30 3.05 11.43 -11.06
N LEU A 31 2.12 10.57 -11.46
CA LEU A 31 2.14 9.79 -12.71
C LEU A 31 0.77 9.86 -13.40
N PRO A 32 0.27 11.06 -13.73
CA PRO A 32 -1.10 11.24 -14.22
C PRO A 32 -1.36 10.57 -15.59
N ASP A 33 -0.31 10.38 -16.37
CA ASP A 33 -0.39 9.73 -17.69
C ASP A 33 -0.34 8.19 -17.63
N VAL A 34 -0.08 7.63 -16.45
CA VAL A 34 0.03 6.17 -16.26
C VAL A 34 -1.33 5.61 -15.85
N PRO A 35 -1.94 4.72 -16.65
CA PRO A 35 -3.23 4.14 -16.33
C PRO A 35 -3.16 3.20 -15.13
N THR A 36 -4.30 2.96 -14.48
CA THR A 36 -4.43 1.90 -13.49
C THR A 36 -4.63 0.55 -14.20
N PHE A 37 -4.36 -0.56 -13.51
CA PHE A 37 -4.70 -1.90 -14.04
C PHE A 37 -6.20 -2.02 -14.32
N LYS A 38 -7.05 -1.40 -13.49
CA LYS A 38 -8.50 -1.38 -13.65
C LYS A 38 -8.93 -0.70 -14.96
N GLU A 39 -8.31 0.43 -15.32
CA GLU A 39 -8.53 1.10 -16.60
C GLU A 39 -8.11 0.24 -17.80
N LEU A 40 -7.17 -0.68 -17.60
CA LEU A 40 -6.71 -1.64 -18.60
C LEU A 40 -7.52 -2.96 -18.60
N GLY A 41 -8.61 -3.03 -17.85
CA GLY A 41 -9.51 -4.20 -17.79
C GLY A 41 -9.07 -5.29 -16.80
N VAL A 42 -8.06 -5.01 -15.96
CA VAL A 42 -7.59 -5.93 -14.91
C VAL A 42 -7.99 -5.39 -13.56
N ASP A 43 -8.97 -6.01 -12.91
CA ASP A 43 -9.41 -5.61 -11.56
C ASP A 43 -8.38 -6.06 -10.52
N TRP A 44 -7.32 -5.27 -10.38
CA TRP A 44 -6.24 -5.54 -9.45
C TRP A 44 -5.76 -4.26 -8.77
N ILE A 45 -5.92 -4.25 -7.45
CA ILE A 45 -5.40 -3.22 -6.55
C ILE A 45 -4.53 -3.91 -5.53
N ASP A 46 -3.28 -3.51 -5.43
CA ASP A 46 -2.34 -4.04 -4.42
C ASP A 46 -1.24 -3.02 -4.14
N GLY A 47 -0.52 -3.23 -3.04
CA GLY A 47 0.58 -2.37 -2.63
C GLY A 47 1.48 -3.02 -1.60
N ALA A 48 2.65 -2.44 -1.40
CA ALA A 48 3.52 -2.80 -0.30
C ALA A 48 3.16 -1.98 0.93
N TYR A 49 2.32 -2.55 1.74
CA TYR A 49 1.87 -1.92 2.98
C TYR A 49 2.96 -1.92 4.05
N ARG A 50 3.12 -0.80 4.73
CA ARG A 50 3.95 -0.66 5.92
C ARG A 50 3.05 -0.38 7.11
N GLY A 51 3.30 -1.04 8.22
CA GLY A 51 2.50 -0.90 9.43
C GLY A 51 3.36 -1.00 10.68
N ILE A 52 2.74 -0.76 11.82
CA ILE A 52 3.37 -0.87 13.13
C ILE A 52 2.94 -2.18 13.79
N GLY A 53 3.92 -2.99 14.15
CA GLY A 53 3.72 -4.18 14.96
C GLY A 53 3.85 -3.85 16.45
N MET A 54 2.99 -4.44 17.26
CA MET A 54 3.06 -4.35 18.72
C MET A 54 3.17 -5.76 19.33
N PRO A 55 3.79 -5.89 20.52
CA PRO A 55 3.83 -7.15 21.23
C PRO A 55 2.41 -7.72 21.48
N LYS A 56 2.29 -9.04 21.46
CA LYS A 56 0.99 -9.71 21.76
C LYS A 56 0.45 -9.36 23.15
N SER A 57 1.35 -9.07 24.10
CA SER A 57 1.02 -8.66 25.47
C SER A 57 0.47 -7.23 25.58
N SER A 58 0.47 -6.44 24.50
CA SER A 58 -0.07 -5.07 24.54
C SER A 58 -1.57 -5.10 24.82
N THR A 59 -2.01 -4.20 25.71
CA THR A 59 -3.43 -4.08 26.04
C THR A 59 -4.23 -3.47 24.88
N PRO A 60 -5.56 -3.65 24.84
CA PRO A 60 -6.41 -2.99 23.84
C PRO A 60 -6.23 -1.48 23.83
N GLU A 61 -6.10 -0.84 25.01
CA GLU A 61 -5.91 0.61 25.15
C GLU A 61 -4.57 1.05 24.53
N GLN A 62 -3.50 0.29 24.75
CA GLN A 62 -2.19 0.57 24.17
C GLN A 62 -2.24 0.48 22.65
N ARG A 63 -2.90 -0.54 22.10
CA ARG A 63 -3.08 -0.73 20.66
C ARG A 63 -3.90 0.40 20.06
N LYS A 64 -5.00 0.77 20.71
CA LYS A 64 -5.84 1.88 20.26
C LYS A 64 -5.06 3.20 20.26
N ARG A 65 -4.37 3.51 21.35
CA ARG A 65 -3.55 4.74 21.47
C ARG A 65 -2.50 4.82 20.35
N MET A 66 -1.83 3.71 20.04
CA MET A 66 -0.86 3.67 18.94
C MET A 66 -1.54 3.88 17.58
N SER A 67 -2.68 3.25 17.36
CA SER A 67 -3.49 3.44 16.15
C SER A 67 -3.92 4.90 15.96
N ASP A 68 -4.42 5.53 17.02
CA ASP A 68 -4.83 6.94 17.00
C ASP A 68 -3.64 7.88 16.72
N LEU A 69 -2.47 7.60 17.32
CA LEU A 69 -1.24 8.36 17.08
C LEU A 69 -0.82 8.31 15.60
N TRP A 70 -0.83 7.12 15.00
CA TRP A 70 -0.47 6.97 13.59
C TRP A 70 -1.50 7.58 12.65
N ALA A 71 -2.79 7.51 12.99
CA ALA A 71 -3.81 8.22 12.24
C ALA A 71 -3.60 9.74 12.29
N ALA A 72 -3.22 10.28 13.45
CA ALA A 72 -2.89 11.69 13.59
C ALA A 72 -1.66 12.07 12.75
N LEU A 73 -0.58 11.28 12.80
CA LEU A 73 0.63 11.48 11.99
C LEU A 73 0.32 11.45 10.48
N ASN A 74 -0.46 10.48 10.02
CA ASN A 74 -0.87 10.39 8.61
C ASN A 74 -1.76 11.56 8.17
N ASN A 75 -2.42 12.23 9.10
CA ASN A 75 -3.23 13.41 8.82
C ASN A 75 -2.46 14.73 8.97
N ASP A 76 -1.25 14.68 9.51
CA ASP A 76 -0.39 15.85 9.66
C ASP A 76 -0.01 16.44 8.29
N PRO A 77 -0.06 17.77 8.11
CA PRO A 77 0.27 18.43 6.84
C PRO A 77 1.71 18.17 6.36
N GLU A 78 2.68 18.17 7.26
CA GLU A 78 4.09 17.94 6.91
C GLU A 78 4.30 16.50 6.45
N MET A 79 3.65 15.53 7.14
CA MET A 79 3.70 14.13 6.75
C MET A 79 3.06 13.91 5.37
N LYS A 80 1.92 14.55 5.10
CA LYS A 80 1.26 14.48 3.78
C LYS A 80 2.14 15.05 2.68
N GLU A 81 2.78 16.18 2.92
CA GLU A 81 3.70 16.80 1.98
C GLU A 81 4.93 15.91 1.71
N LEU A 82 5.52 15.35 2.77
CA LEU A 82 6.66 14.45 2.66
C LEU A 82 6.31 13.18 1.88
N ALA A 83 5.17 12.57 2.19
CA ALA A 83 4.69 11.39 1.49
C ALA A 83 4.44 11.68 0.00
N ALA A 84 3.76 12.77 -0.31
CA ALA A 84 3.50 13.21 -1.68
C ALA A 84 4.80 13.43 -2.46
N LYS A 85 5.78 14.15 -1.90
CA LYS A 85 7.10 14.37 -2.52
C LYS A 85 7.86 13.07 -2.77
N SER A 86 7.71 12.10 -1.86
CA SER A 86 8.40 10.81 -1.93
C SER A 86 7.70 9.77 -2.81
N GLY A 87 6.50 10.08 -3.33
CA GLY A 87 5.68 9.16 -4.11
C GLY A 87 5.05 8.03 -3.31
N PHE A 88 4.82 8.24 -2.01
CA PHE A 88 4.09 7.32 -1.14
C PHE A 88 2.64 7.77 -0.98
N GLU A 89 1.74 6.80 -0.87
CA GLU A 89 0.36 7.02 -0.45
C GLU A 89 0.20 6.68 1.03
N LEU A 90 -0.45 7.57 1.78
CA LEU A 90 -0.75 7.36 3.19
C LEU A 90 -2.13 6.69 3.31
N VAL A 91 -2.18 5.54 3.96
CA VAL A 91 -3.40 4.77 4.19
C VAL A 91 -3.65 4.65 5.69
N ASN A 92 -4.87 4.94 6.12
CA ASN A 92 -5.28 4.79 7.51
C ASN A 92 -6.11 3.51 7.67
N ILE A 93 -5.44 2.45 8.13
CA ILE A 93 -6.08 1.18 8.52
C ILE A 93 -5.89 1.06 10.03
N GLY A 94 -6.92 1.44 10.78
CA GLY A 94 -6.89 1.43 12.25
C GLY A 94 -6.97 0.04 12.85
N VAL A 95 -6.78 -0.04 14.16
CA VAL A 95 -6.80 -1.29 14.92
C VAL A 95 -8.11 -2.08 14.72
N ASP A 96 -9.22 -1.40 14.57
CA ASP A 96 -10.54 -2.00 14.38
C ASP A 96 -10.70 -2.67 13.00
N GLN A 97 -9.95 -2.22 12.00
CA GLN A 97 -9.99 -2.71 10.62
C GLN A 97 -8.87 -3.70 10.32
N MET A 98 -7.83 -3.72 11.15
CA MET A 98 -6.59 -4.45 10.88
C MET A 98 -6.81 -5.96 10.73
N ASP A 99 -7.63 -6.57 11.56
CA ASP A 99 -7.91 -8.01 11.49
C ASP A 99 -8.58 -8.41 10.17
N GLY A 100 -9.54 -7.62 9.71
CA GLY A 100 -10.21 -7.84 8.42
C GLY A 100 -9.24 -7.66 7.26
N PHE A 101 -8.49 -6.59 7.27
CA PHE A 101 -7.46 -6.30 6.27
C PHE A 101 -6.43 -7.43 6.18
N MET A 102 -5.88 -7.88 7.31
CA MET A 102 -4.87 -8.95 7.33
C MET A 102 -5.43 -10.29 6.84
N LYS A 103 -6.66 -10.65 7.23
CA LYS A 103 -7.31 -11.88 6.74
C LYS A 103 -7.49 -11.85 5.22
N GLU A 104 -7.90 -10.73 4.68
CA GLU A 104 -8.05 -10.56 3.22
C GLU A 104 -6.71 -10.68 2.50
N ARG A 105 -5.67 -9.99 2.98
CA ARG A 105 -4.32 -10.08 2.38
C ARG A 105 -3.77 -11.50 2.44
N VAL A 106 -3.88 -12.18 3.59
CA VAL A 106 -3.46 -13.58 3.73
C VAL A 106 -4.19 -14.47 2.73
N LYS A 107 -5.50 -14.31 2.56
CA LYS A 107 -6.28 -15.05 1.57
C LYS A 107 -5.75 -14.83 0.15
N ILE A 108 -5.62 -13.58 -0.28
CA ILE A 108 -5.16 -13.22 -1.63
C ILE A 108 -3.77 -13.79 -1.91
N TYR A 109 -2.82 -13.61 -0.98
CA TYR A 109 -1.45 -14.08 -1.18
C TYR A 109 -1.35 -15.61 -1.12
N THR A 110 -2.14 -16.28 -0.26
CA THR A 110 -2.20 -17.74 -0.22
C THR A 110 -2.74 -18.32 -1.54
N GLU A 111 -3.81 -17.75 -2.05
CA GLU A 111 -4.38 -18.17 -3.34
C GLU A 111 -3.39 -17.93 -4.50
N GLY A 112 -2.73 -16.77 -4.51
CA GLY A 112 -1.67 -16.47 -5.47
C GLY A 112 -0.51 -17.46 -5.40
N ALA A 113 -0.01 -17.75 -4.19
CA ALA A 113 1.07 -18.71 -3.98
C ALA A 113 0.68 -20.12 -4.44
N LYS A 114 -0.57 -20.56 -4.19
CA LYS A 114 -1.08 -21.84 -4.71
C LYS A 114 -1.08 -21.89 -6.22
N ARG A 115 -1.59 -20.84 -6.89
CA ARG A 115 -1.59 -20.76 -8.36
C ARG A 115 -0.20 -20.82 -8.97
N MET A 116 0.81 -20.31 -8.26
CA MET A 116 2.21 -20.34 -8.67
C MET A 116 2.94 -21.64 -8.26
N GLY A 117 2.27 -22.57 -7.57
CA GLY A 117 2.88 -23.80 -7.08
C GLY A 117 3.84 -23.61 -5.88
N LEU A 118 3.80 -22.46 -5.23
CA LEU A 118 4.68 -22.11 -4.10
C LEU A 118 4.09 -22.51 -2.74
N ALA A 119 2.81 -22.85 -2.68
CA ALA A 119 2.10 -23.33 -1.49
C ALA A 119 1.17 -24.49 -1.85
N LYS A 120 0.97 -25.40 -0.86
CA LYS A 120 0.01 -26.53 -0.97
C LYS A 120 -1.38 -26.12 -0.53
#